data_2b8b48197618f14dfc35311ac0b841b5
#
_entry.id   2b8b48197618f14dfc35311ac0b841b5
#
_cell.length_a   1.000
_cell.length_b   1.000
_cell.length_c   1.000
_cell.angle_alpha   90.00
_cell.angle_beta   90.00
_cell.angle_gamma   90.00
#
_symmetry.space_group_name_H-M   'P 1'
#
loop_
_entity.id
_entity.type
_entity.pdbx_description
1 polymer ?
#
loop_
_entity_poly.entity_id
_entity_poly.type
_entity_poly.pdbx_seq_one_letter_code
_entity_poly.pdbx_strand_id
1 'polypeptide(L)'
;YLEIETEMALPVISNQKINEYLKELGRLAEIDEPINHTYFIGNSRKDDTKPKCEYFSSHIGRRTFICLCISRGIPIHVVMKWTGHSDYQSLKPYIDVVDSTREVQMQKLNII
;
A
#
# COMPACT_ATOMS: atom_id res chain seq x y z
N TYR A 1 -10.65 -22.38 17.80
CA TYR A 1 -10.90 -21.51 16.66
C TYR A 1 -11.22 -22.31 15.39
N LEU A 2 -11.21 -23.60 15.52
CA LEU A 2 -11.51 -24.52 14.40
C LEU A 2 -12.99 -24.81 14.24
N GLU A 3 -13.82 -24.36 15.17
CA GLU A 3 -15.27 -24.57 15.15
C GLU A 3 -15.98 -23.48 14.33
N ILE A 4 -15.46 -23.19 13.15
CA ILE A 4 -16.07 -22.17 12.30
C ILE A 4 -17.00 -22.87 11.34
N GLU A 5 -18.28 -22.69 11.54
CA GLU A 5 -19.34 -23.18 10.66
C GLU A 5 -19.41 -22.35 9.38
N THR A 6 -18.36 -22.35 8.59
CA THR A 6 -18.33 -21.71 7.30
C THR A 6 -17.83 -22.68 6.25
N GLU A 7 -18.28 -22.52 5.04
CA GLU A 7 -17.78 -23.30 3.90
C GLU A 7 -16.38 -22.87 3.45
N MET A 8 -15.82 -21.84 4.11
CA MET A 8 -14.50 -21.31 3.80
C MET A 8 -13.43 -22.12 4.51
N ALA A 9 -12.32 -22.38 3.82
CA ALA A 9 -11.15 -23.06 4.38
C ALA A 9 -10.47 -22.28 5.51
N LEU A 10 -10.57 -20.95 5.50
CA LEU A 10 -9.98 -20.06 6.48
C LEU A 10 -11.02 -19.05 6.97
N PRO A 11 -10.94 -18.64 8.25
CA PRO A 11 -11.81 -17.58 8.76
C PRO A 11 -11.48 -16.25 8.06
N VAL A 12 -12.47 -15.66 7.43
CA VAL A 12 -12.31 -14.41 6.70
C VAL A 12 -13.30 -13.39 7.24
N ILE A 13 -12.79 -12.24 7.67
CA ILE A 13 -13.62 -11.09 8.01
C ILE A 13 -13.93 -10.29 6.74
N SER A 14 -15.03 -9.52 6.76
CA SER A 14 -15.38 -8.67 5.63
C SER A 14 -14.31 -7.61 5.39
N ASN A 15 -14.17 -7.16 4.15
CA ASN A 15 -13.22 -6.09 3.79
C ASN A 15 -13.46 -4.82 4.62
N GLN A 16 -14.70 -4.48 4.88
CA GLN A 16 -15.05 -3.31 5.67
C GLN A 16 -14.49 -3.42 7.08
N LYS A 17 -14.67 -4.57 7.74
CA LYS A 17 -14.15 -4.79 9.09
C LYS A 17 -12.63 -4.83 9.13
N ILE A 18 -11.99 -5.46 8.16
CA ILE A 18 -10.53 -5.46 8.04
C ILE A 18 -10.00 -4.03 7.94
N ASN A 19 -10.64 -3.21 7.11
CA ASN A 19 -10.21 -1.82 6.94
C ASN A 19 -10.39 -1.00 8.21
N GLU A 20 -11.49 -1.21 8.93
CA GLU A 20 -11.71 -0.56 10.23
C GLU A 20 -10.66 -0.98 11.26
N TYR A 21 -10.33 -2.25 11.33
CA TYR A 21 -9.31 -2.76 12.24
C TYR A 21 -7.91 -2.26 11.88
N LEU A 22 -7.60 -2.14 10.59
CA LEU A 22 -6.33 -1.59 10.15
C LEU A 22 -6.16 -0.12 10.54
N LYS A 23 -7.23 0.66 10.43
CA LYS A 23 -7.22 2.05 10.88
C LYS A 23 -7.03 2.16 12.39
N GLU A 24 -7.71 1.33 13.15
CA GLU A 24 -7.57 1.28 14.60
C GLU A 24 -6.15 0.85 14.99
N LEU A 25 -5.62 -0.15 14.34
CA LEU A 25 -4.24 -0.60 14.56
C LEU A 25 -3.25 0.52 14.26
N GLY A 26 -3.46 1.26 13.20
CA GLY A 26 -2.65 2.43 12.88
C GLY A 26 -2.70 3.51 13.95
N ARG A 27 -3.87 3.74 14.52
CA ARG A 27 -4.01 4.69 15.65
C ARG A 27 -3.27 4.21 16.88
N LEU A 28 -3.37 2.93 17.20
CA LEU A 28 -2.67 2.33 18.33
C LEU A 28 -1.15 2.33 18.16
N ALA A 29 -0.69 2.22 16.92
CA ALA A 29 0.73 2.30 16.58
C ALA A 29 1.23 3.74 16.47
N GLU A 30 0.38 4.73 16.73
CA GLU A 30 0.70 6.16 16.63
C GLU A 30 1.14 6.60 15.24
N ILE A 31 0.62 5.95 14.19
CA ILE A 31 0.84 6.35 12.81
C ILE A 31 -0.24 7.36 12.43
N ASP A 32 -0.14 8.54 12.99
CA ASP A 32 -1.17 9.57 12.88
C ASP A 32 -0.65 10.87 12.24
N GLU A 33 0.45 10.80 11.52
CA GLU A 33 0.99 11.94 10.79
C GLU A 33 -0.09 12.54 9.87
N PRO A 34 -0.26 13.87 9.85
CA PRO A 34 -1.23 14.49 8.96
C PRO A 34 -0.80 14.33 7.50
N ILE A 35 -1.71 13.86 6.66
CA ILE A 35 -1.51 13.73 5.23
C ILE A 35 -2.54 14.59 4.52
N ASN A 36 -2.04 15.48 3.66
CA ASN A 36 -2.89 16.31 2.82
C ASN A 36 -3.23 15.55 1.54
N HIS A 37 -4.52 15.39 1.28
CA HIS A 37 -5.03 14.79 0.06
C HIS A 37 -5.74 15.85 -0.76
N THR A 38 -5.24 16.08 -1.97
CA THR A 38 -5.83 17.02 -2.91
C THR A 38 -6.64 16.26 -3.95
N TYR A 39 -7.87 16.66 -4.16
CA TYR A 39 -8.74 16.09 -5.18
C TYR A 39 -9.58 17.19 -5.84
N PHE A 40 -10.18 16.86 -6.97
CA PHE A 40 -10.97 17.81 -7.75
C PHE A 40 -12.41 17.34 -7.85
N ILE A 41 -13.35 18.27 -7.65
CA ILE A 41 -14.76 18.06 -7.97
C ILE A 41 -15.06 19.02 -9.12
N GLY A 42 -15.15 18.49 -10.36
CA GLY A 42 -15.20 19.31 -11.56
C GLY A 42 -13.90 20.12 -11.68
N ASN A 43 -14.02 21.46 -11.73
CA ASN A 43 -12.87 22.36 -11.79
C ASN A 43 -12.46 22.90 -10.41
N SER A 44 -13.13 22.49 -9.35
CA SER A 44 -12.86 22.97 -7.99
C SER A 44 -11.84 22.07 -7.30
N ARG A 45 -10.74 22.68 -6.88
CA ARG A 45 -9.73 21.99 -6.07
C ARG A 45 -10.21 21.87 -4.63
N LYS A 46 -10.11 20.67 -4.08
CA LYS A 46 -10.42 20.38 -2.68
C LYS A 46 -9.20 19.80 -1.99
N ASP A 47 -8.90 20.30 -0.83
CA ASP A 47 -7.83 19.80 0.03
C ASP A 47 -8.45 19.23 1.31
N ASP A 48 -8.00 18.04 1.71
CA ASP A 48 -8.44 17.38 2.92
C ASP A 48 -7.21 16.85 3.65
N THR A 49 -7.13 17.10 4.96
CA THR A 49 -6.02 16.66 5.79
C THR A 49 -6.55 15.70 6.83
N LYS A 50 -6.02 14.48 6.82
CA LYS A 50 -6.41 13.43 7.77
C LYS A 50 -5.17 12.75 8.32
N PRO A 51 -5.26 12.13 9.52
CA PRO A 51 -4.18 11.29 10.03
C PRO A 51 -3.89 10.14 9.06
N LYS A 52 -2.62 9.77 8.95
CA LYS A 52 -2.17 8.72 8.04
C LYS A 52 -2.92 7.39 8.23
N CYS A 53 -3.24 7.04 9.47
CA CYS A 53 -3.97 5.81 9.78
C CYS A 53 -5.39 5.77 9.18
N GLU A 54 -6.00 6.91 8.89
CA GLU A 54 -7.32 6.97 8.26
C GLU A 54 -7.31 6.50 6.80
N TYR A 55 -6.14 6.43 6.18
CA TYR A 55 -5.98 5.92 4.82
C TYR A 55 -5.67 4.42 4.77
N PHE A 56 -5.56 3.78 5.92
CA PHE A 56 -5.21 2.37 5.97
C PHE A 56 -6.34 1.49 5.45
N SER A 57 -5.98 0.57 4.57
CA SER A 57 -6.88 -0.42 4.00
C SER A 57 -6.07 -1.65 3.58
N SER A 58 -6.74 -2.75 3.30
CA SER A 58 -6.09 -3.95 2.77
C SER A 58 -5.37 -3.67 1.45
N HIS A 59 -5.87 -2.73 0.67
CA HIS A 59 -5.27 -2.34 -0.61
C HIS A 59 -3.91 -1.65 -0.42
N ILE A 60 -3.77 -0.85 0.63
CA ILE A 60 -2.48 -0.24 1.00
C ILE A 60 -1.46 -1.30 1.41
N GLY A 61 -1.90 -2.31 2.14
CA GLY A 61 -1.04 -3.45 2.47
C GLY A 61 -0.49 -4.14 1.23
N ARG A 62 -1.33 -4.37 0.24
CA ARG A 62 -0.92 -4.94 -1.04
C ARG A 62 0.09 -4.06 -1.77
N ARG A 63 -0.16 -2.75 -1.84
CA ARG A 63 0.76 -1.79 -2.45
C ARG A 63 2.12 -1.76 -1.75
N THR A 64 2.11 -1.75 -0.43
CA THR A 64 3.33 -1.75 0.38
C THR A 64 4.13 -3.03 0.14
N PHE A 65 3.47 -4.18 0.07
CA PHE A 65 4.12 -5.44 -0.24
C PHE A 65 4.82 -5.41 -1.60
N ILE A 66 4.14 -4.91 -2.63
CA ILE A 66 4.69 -4.80 -3.98
C ILE A 66 5.92 -3.90 -3.99
N CYS A 67 5.83 -2.71 -3.40
CA CYS A 67 6.94 -1.77 -3.33
C CYS A 67 8.13 -2.37 -2.55
N LEU A 68 7.86 -3.07 -1.47
CA LEU A 68 8.88 -3.71 -0.66
C LEU A 68 9.62 -4.80 -1.44
N CYS A 69 8.88 -5.64 -2.16
CA CYS A 69 9.47 -6.69 -2.99
C CYS A 69 10.37 -6.11 -4.07
N ILE A 70 9.90 -5.08 -4.77
CA ILE A 70 10.67 -4.44 -5.83
C ILE A 70 11.91 -3.77 -5.27
N SER A 71 11.80 -3.09 -4.12
CA SER A 71 12.93 -2.41 -3.49
C SER A 71 14.01 -3.39 -3.04
N ARG A 72 13.65 -4.62 -2.74
CA ARG A 72 14.60 -5.67 -2.33
C ARG A 72 15.17 -6.46 -3.50
N GLY A 73 14.86 -6.07 -4.73
CA GLY A 73 15.41 -6.68 -5.92
C GLY A 73 14.73 -7.98 -6.35
N ILE A 74 13.54 -8.27 -5.84
CA ILE A 74 12.79 -9.44 -6.28
C ILE A 74 12.33 -9.22 -7.72
N PRO A 75 12.54 -10.18 -8.64
CA PRO A 75 12.14 -10.03 -10.03
C PRO A 75 10.64 -9.73 -10.17
N ILE A 76 10.30 -8.82 -11.06
CA ILE A 76 8.92 -8.35 -11.24
C ILE A 76 7.98 -9.48 -11.62
N HIS A 77 8.43 -10.41 -12.46
CA HIS A 77 7.58 -11.54 -12.87
C HIS A 77 7.21 -12.45 -11.70
N VAL A 78 8.06 -12.56 -10.68
CA VAL A 78 7.77 -13.31 -9.45
C VAL A 78 6.72 -12.57 -8.62
N VAL A 79 6.88 -11.26 -8.47
CA VAL A 79 5.91 -10.42 -7.75
C VAL A 79 4.54 -10.51 -8.42
N MET A 80 4.48 -10.46 -9.74
CA MET A 80 3.24 -10.58 -10.50
C MET A 80 2.53 -11.90 -10.23
N LYS A 81 3.27 -13.00 -10.12
CA LYS A 81 2.71 -14.30 -9.75
C LYS A 81 2.08 -14.29 -8.35
N TRP A 82 2.79 -13.70 -7.39
CA TRP A 82 2.32 -13.66 -6.00
C TRP A 82 1.08 -12.80 -5.82
N THR A 83 0.98 -11.72 -6.56
CA THR A 83 -0.13 -10.76 -6.46
C THR A 83 -1.26 -11.04 -7.43
N GLY A 84 -1.08 -11.97 -8.35
CA GLY A 84 -2.10 -12.32 -9.34
C GLY A 84 -2.22 -11.33 -10.49
N HIS A 85 -1.24 -10.43 -10.67
CA HIS A 85 -1.25 -9.51 -11.80
C HIS A 85 -0.82 -10.24 -13.08
N SER A 86 -1.59 -10.06 -14.15
CA SER A 86 -1.27 -10.60 -15.47
C SER A 86 -0.61 -9.56 -16.38
N ASP A 87 -0.62 -8.29 -15.98
CA ASP A 87 -0.17 -7.17 -16.79
C ASP A 87 0.90 -6.38 -16.04
N TYR A 88 2.06 -6.20 -16.71
CA TYR A 88 3.16 -5.39 -16.21
C TYR A 88 2.76 -3.93 -15.97
N GLN A 89 1.87 -3.38 -16.79
CA GLN A 89 1.46 -1.98 -16.70
C GLN A 89 0.78 -1.65 -15.37
N SER A 90 0.12 -2.63 -14.76
CA SER A 90 -0.52 -2.43 -13.45
C SER A 90 0.50 -2.26 -12.32
N LEU A 91 1.74 -2.75 -12.48
CA LEU A 91 2.81 -2.61 -11.50
C LEU A 91 3.72 -1.41 -11.77
N LYS A 92 3.66 -0.84 -12.95
CA LYS A 92 4.57 0.23 -13.37
C LYS A 92 4.61 1.42 -12.40
N PRO A 93 3.49 1.93 -11.88
CA PRO A 93 3.54 3.04 -10.91
C PRO A 93 4.38 2.73 -9.67
N TYR A 94 4.36 1.49 -9.18
CA TYR A 94 5.15 1.09 -8.03
C TYR A 94 6.64 0.99 -8.35
N ILE A 95 6.95 0.52 -9.55
CA ILE A 95 8.33 0.44 -10.05
C ILE A 95 8.92 1.84 -10.16
N ASP A 96 8.18 2.78 -10.72
CA ASP A 96 8.62 4.17 -10.90
C ASP A 96 8.93 4.84 -9.55
N VAL A 97 8.11 4.60 -8.53
CA VAL A 97 8.33 5.14 -7.18
C VAL A 97 9.62 4.57 -6.58
N VAL A 98 9.84 3.27 -6.69
CA VAL A 98 11.05 2.63 -6.16
C VAL A 98 12.30 3.12 -6.91
N ASP A 99 12.23 3.24 -8.22
CA ASP A 99 13.33 3.72 -9.04
C ASP A 99 13.71 5.17 -8.69
N SER A 100 12.73 6.04 -8.49
CA SER A 100 12.97 7.41 -8.05
C SER A 100 13.72 7.45 -6.72
N THR A 101 13.33 6.59 -5.78
CA THR A 101 14.00 6.49 -4.48
C THR A 101 15.44 6.01 -4.64
N ARG A 102 15.69 5.03 -5.52
CA ARG A 102 17.03 4.52 -5.80
C ARG A 102 17.92 5.61 -6.41
N GLU A 103 17.40 6.39 -7.34
CA GLU A 103 18.13 7.50 -7.94
C GLU A 103 18.59 8.52 -6.90
N VAL A 104 17.71 8.89 -5.99
CA VAL A 104 18.04 9.82 -4.89
C VAL A 104 19.16 9.23 -4.02
N GLN A 105 19.11 7.94 -3.73
CA GLN A 105 20.15 7.28 -2.95
C GLN A 105 21.48 7.20 -3.70
N MET A 106 21.44 6.96 -5.00
CA MET A 106 22.64 6.94 -5.84
C MET A 106 23.32 8.30 -5.91
N GLN A 107 22.56 9.38 -5.96
CA GLN A 107 23.09 10.74 -5.91
C GLN A 107 23.89 11.01 -4.63
N LYS A 108 23.48 10.42 -3.51
CA LYS A 108 24.21 10.52 -2.25
C LYS A 108 25.60 9.88 -2.30
N LEU A 109 25.75 8.84 -3.11
CA LEU A 109 27.04 8.18 -3.33
C LEU A 109 27.97 9.00 -4.22
N ASN A 110 27.42 9.82 -5.09
CA ASN A 110 28.19 10.63 -6.04
C ASN A 110 28.70 11.95 -5.48
N ILE A 111 28.48 12.21 -4.20
CA ILE A 111 28.92 13.43 -3.51
C ILE A 111 30.32 13.25 -2.87
N ILE A 112 31.15 12.52 -3.50
CA ILE A 112 32.51 12.34 -3.01
C ILE A 112 33.46 13.27 -3.78
#